data_53dc7ccd4c5865d7a8a57a4f686da0c2
#
_entry.id   53dc7ccd4c5865d7a8a57a4f686da0c2
#
_cell.length_a   1.000
_cell.length_b   1.000
_cell.length_c   1.000
_cell.angle_alpha   90.00
_cell.angle_beta   90.00
_cell.angle_gamma   90.00
#
_symmetry.space_group_name_H-M   'P 1'
#
loop_
_entity.id
_entity.type
_entity.pdbx_description
1 polymer ?
#
loop_
_entity_poly.entity_id
_entity_poly.type
_entity_poly.pdbx_seq_one_letter_code
_entity_poly.pdbx_strand_id
1 'polypeptide(L)'
;MKIAFSPYADSDTITTATEPLEDLLKETLLTKGYDVENVDMTVGTSYTAVGQALSAGSADIGFISGGNYVLFSDDCDVLLTALRYAINKDSDDPKDWNDGTIEENTDEMSTYYRSIILAGPSEKGQALLEKVNNGEELTWDDLNDATWAVMGPTSASGYIYPSLWLNEKYGKGISDLANAVES
;
A
#
# COMPACT_ATOMS: atom_id res chain seq x y z
N MET A 1 14.50 -21.66 4.27
CA MET A 1 14.05 -20.30 4.61
C MET A 1 12.80 -20.00 3.83
N LYS A 2 11.76 -19.50 4.49
CA LYS A 2 10.44 -19.21 3.89
C LYS A 2 10.18 -17.73 3.91
N ILE A 3 9.91 -17.13 2.75
CA ILE A 3 9.69 -15.70 2.58
C ILE A 3 8.29 -15.49 2.01
N ALA A 4 7.51 -14.61 2.64
CA ALA A 4 6.16 -14.28 2.21
C ALA A 4 6.05 -12.79 1.83
N PHE A 5 5.36 -12.53 0.71
CA PHE A 5 5.10 -11.17 0.21
C PHE A 5 3.63 -10.85 0.32
N SER A 6 3.30 -9.65 0.82
CA SER A 6 1.94 -9.13 0.72
C SER A 6 1.56 -8.87 -0.75
N PRO A 7 0.30 -9.09 -1.14
CA PRO A 7 -0.14 -8.92 -2.53
C PRO A 7 -0.35 -7.44 -2.88
N TYR A 8 0.76 -6.67 -3.00
CA TYR A 8 0.74 -5.26 -3.39
C TYR A 8 0.60 -5.05 -4.91
N ALA A 9 0.74 -6.11 -5.68
CA ALA A 9 0.50 -6.21 -7.11
C ALA A 9 -0.06 -7.60 -7.41
N ASP A 10 -0.34 -7.90 -8.67
CA ASP A 10 -0.75 -9.26 -9.04
C ASP A 10 0.36 -10.28 -8.74
N SER A 11 -0.05 -11.52 -8.43
CA SER A 11 0.86 -12.56 -7.94
C SER A 11 1.97 -12.90 -8.95
N ASP A 12 1.68 -12.88 -10.24
CA ASP A 12 2.64 -13.22 -11.29
C ASP A 12 3.72 -12.13 -11.40
N THR A 13 3.32 -10.86 -11.27
CA THR A 13 4.24 -9.72 -11.24
C THR A 13 5.20 -9.81 -10.06
N ILE A 14 4.68 -10.08 -8.86
CA ILE A 14 5.51 -10.21 -7.65
C ILE A 14 6.45 -11.40 -7.79
N THR A 15 5.96 -12.56 -8.21
CA THR A 15 6.73 -13.79 -8.36
C THR A 15 7.88 -13.57 -9.35
N THR A 16 7.58 -13.00 -10.53
CA THR A 16 8.60 -12.73 -11.55
C THR A 16 9.68 -11.75 -11.06
N ALA A 17 9.25 -10.69 -10.37
CA ALA A 17 10.18 -9.68 -9.85
C ALA A 17 11.09 -10.22 -8.73
N THR A 18 10.61 -11.22 -7.97
CA THR A 18 11.34 -11.78 -6.83
C THR A 18 12.12 -13.06 -7.17
N GLU A 19 11.89 -13.68 -8.32
CA GLU A 19 12.58 -14.90 -8.74
C GLU A 19 14.11 -14.84 -8.58
N PRO A 20 14.83 -13.75 -8.94
CA PRO A 20 16.28 -13.67 -8.77
C PRO A 20 16.73 -13.63 -7.30
N LEU A 21 15.83 -13.32 -6.37
CA LEU A 21 16.16 -13.17 -4.95
C LEU A 21 16.56 -14.50 -4.31
N GLU A 22 16.06 -15.63 -4.78
CA GLU A 22 16.38 -16.95 -4.26
C GLU A 22 17.89 -17.25 -4.38
N ASP A 23 18.42 -17.15 -5.57
CA ASP A 23 19.83 -17.42 -5.84
C ASP A 23 20.73 -16.38 -5.17
N LEU A 24 20.34 -15.10 -5.24
CA LEU A 24 21.07 -14.01 -4.59
C LEU A 24 21.21 -14.23 -3.08
N LEU A 25 20.14 -14.68 -2.42
CA LEU A 25 20.17 -14.96 -0.97
C LEU A 25 21.03 -16.17 -0.65
N LYS A 26 20.90 -17.27 -1.41
CA LYS A 26 21.74 -18.46 -1.23
C LYS A 26 23.23 -18.13 -1.36
N GLU A 27 23.62 -17.46 -2.44
CA GLU A 27 25.00 -17.07 -2.67
C GLU A 27 25.51 -16.11 -1.59
N THR A 28 24.74 -15.07 -1.26
CA THR A 28 25.14 -14.08 -0.27
C THR A 28 25.29 -14.69 1.11
N LEU A 29 24.37 -15.52 1.55
CA LEU A 29 24.42 -16.18 2.84
C LEU A 29 25.56 -17.19 2.94
N LEU A 30 25.83 -17.92 1.85
CA LEU A 30 26.96 -18.85 1.79
C LEU A 30 28.30 -18.11 1.98
N THR A 31 28.49 -16.93 1.38
CA THR A 31 29.70 -16.11 1.57
C THR A 31 29.91 -15.67 3.03
N LYS A 32 28.82 -15.66 3.81
CA LYS A 32 28.84 -15.31 5.24
C LYS A 32 28.87 -16.55 6.17
N GLY A 33 29.00 -17.75 5.59
CA GLY A 33 29.11 -19.01 6.33
C GLY A 33 27.78 -19.66 6.69
N TYR A 34 26.67 -19.19 6.10
CA TYR A 34 25.34 -19.80 6.27
C TYR A 34 24.98 -20.59 5.01
N ASP A 35 24.84 -21.89 5.14
CA ASP A 35 24.39 -22.78 4.07
C ASP A 35 22.86 -22.92 4.11
N VAL A 36 22.18 -22.30 3.14
CA VAL A 36 20.72 -22.34 3.01
C VAL A 36 20.33 -23.17 1.80
N GLU A 37 19.88 -24.39 2.03
CA GLU A 37 19.53 -25.33 0.96
C GLU A 37 18.39 -24.82 0.08
N ASN A 38 17.30 -24.31 0.72
CA ASN A 38 16.09 -23.86 0.02
C ASN A 38 15.64 -22.47 0.51
N VAL A 39 15.21 -21.65 -0.44
CA VAL A 39 14.50 -20.39 -0.21
C VAL A 39 13.14 -20.51 -0.89
N ASP A 40 12.09 -20.68 -0.11
CA ASP A 40 10.72 -20.80 -0.61
C ASP A 40 10.06 -19.41 -0.54
N MET A 41 9.67 -18.88 -1.69
CA MET A 41 8.98 -17.59 -1.76
C MET A 41 7.51 -17.79 -2.10
N THR A 42 6.64 -17.07 -1.41
CA THR A 42 5.20 -17.13 -1.60
C THR A 42 4.58 -15.74 -1.60
N VAL A 43 3.53 -15.55 -2.40
CA VAL A 43 2.67 -14.38 -2.34
C VAL A 43 1.43 -14.74 -1.54
N GLY A 44 1.14 -14.00 -0.48
CA GLY A 44 -0.04 -14.22 0.35
C GLY A 44 -1.33 -13.88 -0.39
N THR A 45 -2.43 -14.49 0.02
CA THR A 45 -3.76 -14.21 -0.54
C THR A 45 -4.34 -12.88 -0.08
N SER A 46 -3.82 -12.33 1.01
CA SER A 46 -4.17 -11.03 1.55
C SER A 46 -3.02 -10.46 2.39
N TYR A 47 -3.07 -9.16 2.68
CA TYR A 47 -2.12 -8.52 3.60
C TYR A 47 -2.12 -9.20 4.97
N THR A 48 -3.30 -9.47 5.52
CA THR A 48 -3.46 -10.13 6.82
C THR A 48 -2.92 -11.56 6.82
N ALA A 49 -3.08 -12.30 5.73
CA ALA A 49 -2.60 -13.68 5.63
C ALA A 49 -1.08 -13.78 5.80
N VAL A 50 -0.32 -12.79 5.30
CA VAL A 50 1.14 -12.75 5.47
C VAL A 50 1.53 -12.46 6.92
N GLY A 51 0.84 -11.52 7.59
CA GLY A 51 1.03 -11.27 9.02
C GLY A 51 0.73 -12.51 9.87
N GLN A 52 -0.36 -13.22 9.56
CA GLN A 52 -0.69 -14.48 10.23
C GLN A 52 0.36 -15.58 9.98
N ALA A 53 0.93 -15.65 8.77
CA ALA A 53 1.97 -16.60 8.46
C ALA A 53 3.25 -16.38 9.28
N LEU A 54 3.60 -15.11 9.49
CA LEU A 54 4.72 -14.73 10.39
C LEU A 54 4.41 -15.10 11.84
N SER A 55 3.26 -14.67 12.37
CA SER A 55 2.81 -14.96 13.74
C SER A 55 2.75 -16.47 14.01
N ALA A 56 2.29 -17.27 13.05
CA ALA A 56 2.23 -18.72 13.16
C ALA A 56 3.59 -19.44 12.93
N GLY A 57 4.66 -18.72 12.57
CA GLY A 57 5.95 -19.33 12.22
C GLY A 57 5.93 -20.15 10.93
N SER A 58 4.94 -19.97 10.07
CA SER A 58 4.88 -20.62 8.77
C SER A 58 5.64 -19.85 7.68
N ALA A 59 6.00 -18.60 7.93
CA ALA A 59 6.98 -17.81 7.20
C ALA A 59 8.06 -17.30 8.16
N ASP A 60 9.32 -17.31 7.73
CA ASP A 60 10.46 -16.82 8.49
C ASP A 60 10.66 -15.31 8.30
N ILE A 61 10.39 -14.81 7.10
CA ILE A 61 10.52 -13.40 6.72
C ILE A 61 9.26 -12.99 5.94
N GLY A 62 8.73 -11.79 6.22
CA GLY A 62 7.58 -11.24 5.53
C GLY A 62 7.81 -9.81 5.07
N PHE A 63 7.41 -9.51 3.82
CA PHE A 63 7.32 -8.17 3.30
C PHE A 63 5.88 -7.67 3.48
N ILE A 64 5.67 -6.90 4.55
CA ILE A 64 4.35 -6.42 4.97
C ILE A 64 4.30 -4.90 5.08
N SER A 65 3.11 -4.33 5.06
CA SER A 65 2.90 -2.90 5.31
C SER A 65 3.07 -2.56 6.79
N GLY A 66 3.40 -1.30 7.09
CA GLY A 66 3.47 -0.83 8.48
C GLY A 66 2.14 -1.01 9.23
N GLY A 67 0.98 -0.81 8.57
CA GLY A 67 -0.33 -1.05 9.16
C GLY A 67 -0.56 -2.53 9.51
N ASN A 68 -0.08 -3.44 8.66
CA ASN A 68 -0.15 -4.87 8.96
C ASN A 68 0.82 -5.26 10.09
N TYR A 69 2.04 -4.69 10.09
CA TYR A 69 3.00 -4.91 11.19
C TYR A 69 2.41 -4.55 12.56
N VAL A 70 1.71 -3.43 12.68
CA VAL A 70 1.10 -3.01 13.96
C VAL A 70 0.16 -4.06 14.55
N LEU A 71 -0.56 -4.83 13.70
CA LEU A 71 -1.46 -5.89 14.15
C LEU A 71 -0.72 -7.16 14.65
N PHE A 72 0.53 -7.34 14.25
CA PHE A 72 1.34 -8.52 14.55
C PHE A 72 2.66 -8.18 15.25
N SER A 73 2.76 -6.97 15.82
CA SER A 73 3.98 -6.46 16.47
C SER A 73 4.39 -7.22 17.72
N ASP A 74 3.49 -7.97 18.31
CA ASP A 74 3.81 -8.85 19.46
C ASP A 74 4.53 -10.15 19.02
N ASP A 75 4.40 -10.52 17.75
CA ASP A 75 4.91 -11.79 17.20
C ASP A 75 6.08 -11.60 16.23
N CYS A 76 6.35 -10.37 15.79
CA CYS A 76 7.33 -10.08 14.74
C CYS A 76 8.17 -8.84 15.08
N ASP A 77 9.44 -8.86 14.65
CA ASP A 77 10.35 -7.73 14.74
C ASP A 77 10.66 -7.16 13.35
N VAL A 78 10.85 -5.84 13.26
CA VAL A 78 11.27 -5.18 12.02
C VAL A 78 12.76 -5.42 11.79
N LEU A 79 13.13 -6.08 10.70
CA LEU A 79 14.51 -6.29 10.30
C LEU A 79 15.02 -5.15 9.39
N LEU A 80 14.22 -4.74 8.43
CA LEU A 80 14.59 -3.77 7.39
C LEU A 80 13.37 -2.93 7.02
N THR A 81 13.63 -1.71 6.53
CA THR A 81 12.61 -0.90 5.85
C THR A 81 13.04 -0.68 4.41
N ALA A 82 12.10 -0.85 3.47
CA ALA A 82 12.37 -0.62 2.06
C ALA A 82 12.42 0.89 1.76
N LEU A 83 13.46 1.30 1.07
CA LEU A 83 13.52 2.59 0.38
C LEU A 83 13.05 2.38 -1.06
N ARG A 84 12.45 3.41 -1.64
CA ARG A 84 12.07 3.42 -3.06
C ARG A 84 12.53 4.70 -3.71
N TYR A 85 12.71 4.65 -5.01
CA TYR A 85 12.94 5.87 -5.78
C TYR A 85 11.71 6.75 -5.68
N ALA A 86 11.96 8.03 -5.68
CA ALA A 86 11.15 9.13 -5.22
C ALA A 86 9.67 9.10 -5.59
N ILE A 87 8.94 9.91 -4.88
CA ILE A 87 7.57 10.28 -5.20
C ILE A 87 7.55 11.09 -6.48
N ASN A 88 6.60 10.78 -7.36
CA ASN A 88 6.46 11.47 -8.66
C ASN A 88 6.15 12.95 -8.47
N LYS A 89 5.39 13.27 -7.44
CA LYS A 89 5.01 14.63 -7.10
C LYS A 89 4.81 14.74 -5.59
N ASP A 90 5.27 15.83 -4.99
CA ASP A 90 5.13 16.10 -3.55
C ASP A 90 4.35 17.39 -3.32
N SER A 91 3.02 17.30 -3.37
CA SER A 91 2.13 18.42 -3.09
C SER A 91 0.96 18.00 -2.21
N ASP A 92 0.55 18.92 -1.31
CA ASP A 92 -0.66 18.79 -0.50
C ASP A 92 -1.90 19.34 -1.22
N ASP A 93 -1.73 20.09 -2.32
CA ASP A 93 -2.84 20.61 -3.11
C ASP A 93 -3.24 19.59 -4.19
N PRO A 94 -4.47 19.04 -4.16
CA PRO A 94 -4.93 18.08 -5.16
C PRO A 94 -4.94 18.63 -6.59
N LYS A 95 -4.97 19.96 -6.78
CA LYS A 95 -4.90 20.58 -8.12
C LYS A 95 -3.57 20.34 -8.81
N ASP A 96 -2.48 20.30 -8.04
CA ASP A 96 -1.15 20.07 -8.58
C ASP A 96 -1.03 18.67 -9.22
N TRP A 97 -1.86 17.73 -8.80
CA TRP A 97 -1.90 16.37 -9.35
C TRP A 97 -2.69 16.27 -10.66
N ASN A 98 -3.50 17.29 -10.98
CA ASN A 98 -4.39 17.32 -12.12
C ASN A 98 -3.84 18.15 -13.32
N ASP A 99 -2.59 18.59 -13.27
CA ASP A 99 -1.95 19.40 -14.32
C ASP A 99 -1.50 18.59 -15.54
N GLY A 100 -1.66 17.26 -15.49
CA GLY A 100 -1.25 16.34 -16.56
C GLY A 100 0.25 16.08 -16.64
N THR A 101 1.04 16.59 -15.69
CA THR A 101 2.48 16.30 -15.60
C THR A 101 2.75 15.19 -14.60
N ILE A 102 3.66 14.30 -14.95
CA ILE A 102 4.24 13.30 -14.05
C ILE A 102 5.72 13.60 -14.01
N GLU A 103 6.21 14.01 -12.84
CA GLU A 103 7.63 14.18 -12.62
C GLU A 103 8.17 12.90 -12.01
N GLU A 104 9.10 12.26 -12.70
CA GLU A 104 9.87 11.15 -12.13
C GLU A 104 11.16 11.70 -11.54
N ASN A 105 11.24 11.76 -10.23
CA ASN A 105 12.52 11.99 -9.56
C ASN A 105 13.12 10.64 -9.19
N THR A 106 14.02 10.15 -10.03
CA THR A 106 14.69 8.86 -9.86
C THR A 106 16.02 8.96 -9.10
N ASP A 107 16.47 10.17 -8.76
CA ASP A 107 17.82 10.41 -8.21
C ASP A 107 17.85 10.32 -6.68
N GLU A 108 16.70 10.45 -6.01
CA GLU A 108 16.61 10.39 -4.56
C GLU A 108 15.70 9.23 -4.09
N MET A 109 16.16 8.50 -3.08
CA MET A 109 15.34 7.49 -2.42
C MET A 109 14.45 8.12 -1.36
N SER A 110 13.18 7.69 -1.32
CA SER A 110 12.19 8.14 -0.35
C SER A 110 11.83 7.03 0.64
N THR A 111 11.58 7.42 1.90
CA THR A 111 11.06 6.56 2.96
C THR A 111 9.54 6.60 3.06
N TYR A 112 8.87 7.42 2.25
CA TYR A 112 7.41 7.60 2.25
C TYR A 112 6.87 7.72 0.82
N TYR A 113 5.57 7.60 0.70
CA TYR A 113 4.80 7.96 -0.49
C TYR A 113 3.44 8.51 -0.04
N ARG A 114 2.75 9.21 -0.95
CA ARG A 114 1.45 9.80 -0.63
C ARG A 114 0.31 8.83 -0.94
N SER A 115 -0.67 8.78 -0.06
CA SER A 115 -1.97 8.19 -0.35
C SER A 115 -2.78 9.20 -1.18
N ILE A 116 -3.46 8.72 -2.21
CA ILE A 116 -4.25 9.55 -3.11
C ILE A 116 -5.66 8.97 -3.19
N ILE A 117 -6.67 9.83 -3.12
CA ILE A 117 -8.07 9.50 -3.42
C ILE A 117 -8.35 10.00 -4.83
N LEU A 118 -8.75 9.09 -5.72
CA LEU A 118 -8.95 9.39 -7.14
C LEU A 118 -10.43 9.48 -7.49
N ALA A 119 -10.80 10.47 -8.29
CA ALA A 119 -12.11 10.57 -8.91
C ALA A 119 -12.12 9.79 -10.23
N GLY A 120 -13.01 8.80 -10.34
CA GLY A 120 -13.17 8.00 -11.55
C GLY A 120 -13.95 8.75 -12.66
N PRO A 121 -14.12 8.11 -13.85
CA PRO A 121 -14.76 8.72 -15.00
C PRO A 121 -16.30 8.74 -14.95
N SER A 122 -16.92 8.28 -13.86
CA SER A 122 -18.36 8.34 -13.67
C SER A 122 -18.86 9.78 -13.56
N GLU A 123 -20.14 10.03 -13.86
CA GLU A 123 -20.76 11.35 -13.74
C GLU A 123 -20.52 11.94 -12.34
N LYS A 124 -20.69 11.13 -11.29
CA LYS A 124 -20.42 11.54 -9.90
C LYS A 124 -18.95 11.86 -9.65
N GLY A 125 -18.03 11.03 -10.16
CA GLY A 125 -16.59 11.26 -10.03
C GLY A 125 -16.16 12.55 -10.72
N GLN A 126 -16.68 12.81 -11.90
CA GLN A 126 -16.38 14.05 -12.65
C GLN A 126 -16.94 15.29 -11.95
N ALA A 127 -18.13 15.21 -11.35
CA ALA A 127 -18.67 16.31 -10.54
C ALA A 127 -17.83 16.62 -9.31
N LEU A 128 -17.27 15.59 -8.63
CA LEU A 128 -16.33 15.76 -7.52
C LEU A 128 -15.02 16.41 -7.98
N LEU A 129 -14.49 15.95 -9.11
CA LEU A 129 -13.27 16.52 -9.71
C LEU A 129 -13.44 18.00 -10.07
N GLU A 130 -14.59 18.37 -10.65
CA GLU A 130 -14.90 19.76 -10.99
C GLU A 130 -14.91 20.65 -9.74
N LYS A 131 -15.53 20.23 -8.66
CA LYS A 131 -15.50 20.95 -7.37
C LYS A 131 -14.06 21.16 -6.88
N VAL A 132 -13.24 20.11 -6.87
CA VAL A 132 -11.83 20.18 -6.46
C VAL A 132 -11.06 21.17 -7.32
N ASN A 133 -11.18 21.08 -8.65
CA ASN A 133 -10.48 21.96 -9.58
C ASN A 133 -10.90 23.43 -9.45
N ASN A 134 -12.17 23.69 -9.10
CA ASN A 134 -12.68 25.02 -8.80
C ASN A 134 -12.26 25.55 -7.41
N GLY A 135 -11.62 24.72 -6.59
CA GLY A 135 -11.24 25.08 -5.21
C GLY A 135 -12.43 25.07 -4.25
N GLU A 136 -13.49 24.36 -4.59
CA GLU A 136 -14.64 24.17 -3.72
C GLU A 136 -14.34 23.06 -2.72
N GLU A 137 -14.81 23.23 -1.46
CA GLU A 137 -14.70 22.17 -0.47
C GLU A 137 -15.71 21.06 -0.75
N LEU A 138 -15.23 19.80 -0.68
CA LEU A 138 -16.11 18.63 -0.69
C LEU A 138 -16.79 18.51 0.66
N THR A 139 -18.09 18.23 0.63
CA THR A 139 -18.88 17.90 1.83
C THR A 139 -18.90 16.41 2.09
N TRP A 140 -19.25 15.99 3.31
CA TRP A 140 -19.50 14.58 3.59
C TRP A 140 -20.56 13.97 2.66
N ASP A 141 -21.64 14.69 2.38
CA ASP A 141 -22.73 14.20 1.52
C ASP A 141 -22.26 14.00 0.08
N ASP A 142 -21.36 14.86 -0.42
CA ASP A 142 -20.73 14.68 -1.73
C ASP A 142 -19.99 13.34 -1.83
N LEU A 143 -19.25 13.01 -0.79
CA LEU A 143 -18.42 11.80 -0.73
C LEU A 143 -19.24 10.55 -0.42
N ASN A 144 -20.19 10.66 0.50
CA ASN A 144 -21.05 9.56 0.94
C ASN A 144 -22.02 9.08 -0.15
N ASP A 145 -22.39 9.97 -1.08
CA ASP A 145 -23.25 9.66 -2.24
C ASP A 145 -22.47 9.01 -3.39
N ALA A 146 -21.15 8.96 -3.32
CA ALA A 146 -20.30 8.29 -4.30
C ALA A 146 -20.10 6.81 -3.95
N THR A 147 -19.80 6.00 -4.97
CA THR A 147 -19.33 4.62 -4.77
C THR A 147 -17.81 4.64 -4.67
N TRP A 148 -17.28 4.05 -3.60
CA TRP A 148 -15.87 3.98 -3.30
C TRP A 148 -15.33 2.57 -3.57
N ALA A 149 -14.25 2.47 -4.34
CA ALA A 149 -13.42 1.28 -4.38
C ALA A 149 -12.32 1.45 -3.32
N VAL A 150 -12.25 0.54 -2.38
CA VAL A 150 -11.30 0.58 -1.25
C VAL A 150 -10.52 -0.71 -1.17
N MET A 151 -9.33 -0.63 -0.61
CA MET A 151 -8.53 -1.82 -0.29
C MET A 151 -8.95 -2.38 1.07
N GLY A 152 -8.42 -3.56 1.41
CA GLY A 152 -8.62 -4.15 2.73
C GLY A 152 -8.12 -3.26 3.88
N PRO A 153 -8.67 -3.43 5.12
CA PRO A 153 -8.47 -2.52 6.26
C PRO A 153 -7.02 -2.34 6.72
N THR A 154 -6.12 -3.22 6.33
CA THR A 154 -4.69 -3.16 6.66
C THR A 154 -3.84 -2.45 5.60
N SER A 155 -4.46 -2.02 4.49
CA SER A 155 -3.79 -1.24 3.46
C SER A 155 -3.58 0.21 3.93
N ALA A 156 -2.32 0.65 3.99
CA ALA A 156 -2.00 2.00 4.44
C ALA A 156 -2.62 3.06 3.52
N SER A 157 -2.27 3.05 2.23
CA SER A 157 -2.68 4.08 1.28
C SER A 157 -4.10 3.89 0.73
N GLY A 158 -4.61 2.66 0.71
CA GLY A 158 -5.94 2.36 0.15
C GLY A 158 -7.07 2.33 1.18
N TYR A 159 -6.75 2.41 2.49
CA TYR A 159 -7.76 2.38 3.55
C TYR A 159 -7.41 3.26 4.75
N ILE A 160 -6.26 3.03 5.41
CA ILE A 160 -5.95 3.65 6.71
C ILE A 160 -5.84 5.17 6.57
N TYR A 161 -4.98 5.65 5.66
CA TYR A 161 -4.79 7.10 5.47
C TYR A 161 -6.02 7.80 4.87
N PRO A 162 -6.72 7.27 3.87
CA PRO A 162 -8.01 7.81 3.45
C PRO A 162 -9.04 7.88 4.57
N SER A 163 -9.13 6.84 5.42
CA SER A 163 -10.03 6.84 6.56
C SER A 163 -9.65 7.89 7.61
N LEU A 164 -8.36 8.06 7.87
CA LEU A 164 -7.86 9.10 8.76
C LEU A 164 -8.19 10.51 8.25
N TRP A 165 -7.97 10.77 6.96
CA TRP A 165 -8.31 12.04 6.34
C TRP A 165 -9.82 12.34 6.42
N LEU A 166 -10.68 11.34 6.17
CA LEU A 166 -12.14 11.48 6.33
C LEU A 166 -12.50 11.80 7.79
N ASN A 167 -11.82 11.14 8.74
CA ASN A 167 -12.09 11.36 10.16
C ASN A 167 -11.67 12.76 10.62
N GLU A 168 -10.53 13.23 10.19
CA GLU A 168 -10.06 14.60 10.52
C GLU A 168 -10.98 15.66 9.95
N LYS A 169 -11.48 15.47 8.72
CA LYS A 169 -12.34 16.48 8.07
C LYS A 169 -13.81 16.43 8.49
N TYR A 170 -14.34 15.21 8.69
CA TYR A 170 -15.79 15.01 8.82
C TYR A 170 -16.17 14.25 10.09
N GLY A 171 -15.23 13.80 10.91
CA GLY A 171 -15.46 12.97 12.08
C GLY A 171 -16.00 11.58 11.76
N LYS A 172 -15.75 11.08 10.54
CA LYS A 172 -16.24 9.80 10.00
C LYS A 172 -15.13 9.11 9.22
N GLY A 173 -15.17 7.77 9.12
CA GLY A 173 -14.20 6.98 8.38
C GLY A 173 -14.78 6.29 7.15
N ILE A 174 -13.97 5.49 6.46
CA ILE A 174 -14.40 4.67 5.32
C ILE A 174 -15.57 3.74 5.70
N SER A 175 -15.56 3.21 6.94
CA SER A 175 -16.64 2.34 7.45
C SER A 175 -18.01 3.04 7.58
N ASP A 176 -18.04 4.37 7.54
CA ASP A 176 -19.27 5.16 7.63
C ASP A 176 -19.84 5.52 6.25
N LEU A 177 -19.12 5.21 5.16
CA LEU A 177 -19.55 5.43 3.79
C LEU A 177 -20.69 4.46 3.42
N ALA A 178 -21.72 4.98 2.76
CA ALA A 178 -22.88 4.18 2.37
C ALA A 178 -22.55 3.14 1.28
N ASN A 179 -21.59 3.42 0.42
CA ASN A 179 -21.28 2.62 -0.77
C ASN A 179 -19.76 2.39 -0.91
N ALA A 180 -19.12 1.74 0.08
CA ALA A 180 -17.74 1.29 -0.01
C ALA A 180 -17.69 -0.19 -0.44
N VAL A 181 -16.89 -0.49 -1.46
CA VAL A 181 -16.70 -1.84 -1.99
C VAL A 181 -15.21 -2.16 -1.94
N GLU A 182 -14.87 -3.25 -1.25
CA GLU A 182 -13.49 -3.77 -1.23
C GLU A 182 -13.16 -4.43 -2.58
N SER A 183 -12.02 -4.06 -3.18
CA SER A 183 -11.56 -4.50 -4.49
C SER A 183 -10.33 -5.39 -4.38
#